data_77e3ce3e8856641545738e74d9f87204
#
_entry.id   77e3ce3e8856641545738e74d9f87204
#
_cell.length_a   1.000
_cell.length_b   1.000
_cell.length_c   1.000
_cell.angle_alpha   90.00
_cell.angle_beta   90.00
_cell.angle_gamma   90.00
#
_symmetry.space_group_name_H-M   'P 1'
#
loop_
_entity.id
_entity.type
_entity.pdbx_description
1 polymer ?
#
loop_
_entity_poly.entity_id
_entity_poly.type
_entity_poly.pdbx_seq_one_letter_code
_entity_poly.pdbx_strand_id
1 'polypeptide(L)' 'MAIVNRVPELVANKFGGADKVNLSDVQRDTGLTYSTVSRWVKDRVDRVDFPVLETWCKYLNVQPGDILIFQE' A
#
# COMPACT_ATOMS: atom_id res chain seq x y z
N MET A 1 -4.03 -10.65 -17.63
CA MET A 1 -3.20 -11.38 -16.64
C MET A 1 -2.24 -10.42 -15.97
N ALA A 2 -2.41 -10.16 -14.70
CA ALA A 2 -1.58 -9.19 -14.00
C ALA A 2 -1.70 -9.36 -12.49
N ILE A 3 -0.69 -8.84 -11.78
CA ILE A 3 -0.78 -8.68 -10.32
C ILE A 3 -1.35 -7.29 -10.07
N VAL A 4 -2.40 -7.23 -9.27
CA VAL A 4 -3.04 -5.98 -8.89
C VAL A 4 -2.59 -5.61 -7.48
N ASN A 5 -2.10 -4.38 -7.32
CA ASN A 5 -1.73 -3.82 -6.04
C ASN A 5 -2.93 -3.04 -5.48
N ARG A 6 -3.47 -3.49 -4.36
CA ARG A 6 -4.63 -2.86 -3.75
C ARG A 6 -4.28 -1.84 -2.65
N VAL A 7 -3.00 -1.56 -2.43
CA VAL A 7 -2.61 -0.56 -1.44
C VAL A 7 -3.26 0.80 -1.71
N PRO A 8 -3.32 1.32 -2.96
CA PRO A 8 -3.99 2.60 -3.19
C PRO A 8 -5.44 2.60 -2.73
N GLU A 9 -6.18 1.53 -3.03
CA GLU A 9 -7.57 1.41 -2.64
C GLU A 9 -7.73 1.30 -1.12
N LEU A 10 -6.92 0.46 -0.49
CA LEU A 10 -7.02 0.24 0.95
C LEU A 10 -6.63 1.48 1.74
N VAL A 11 -5.61 2.20 1.29
CA VAL A 11 -5.20 3.45 1.93
C VAL A 11 -6.27 4.52 1.73
N ALA A 12 -6.85 4.60 0.54
CA ALA A 12 -7.94 5.54 0.28
C ALA A 12 -9.12 5.28 1.21
N ASN A 13 -9.47 4.01 1.40
CA ASN A 13 -10.57 3.65 2.31
C ASN A 13 -10.25 4.05 3.75
N LYS A 14 -9.00 3.89 4.16
CA LYS A 14 -8.58 4.25 5.51
C LYS A 14 -8.70 5.75 5.77
N PHE A 15 -8.45 6.58 4.75
CA PHE A 15 -8.50 8.04 4.87
C PHE A 15 -9.86 8.64 4.50
N GLY A 16 -10.78 7.82 4.02
CA GLY A 16 -12.11 8.28 3.63
C GLY A 16 -12.21 8.80 2.21
N GLY A 17 -11.22 8.52 1.37
CA GLY A 17 -11.21 8.91 -0.04
C GLY A 17 -9.81 9.10 -0.56
N ALA A 18 -9.60 8.86 -1.85
CA ALA A 18 -8.27 8.98 -2.46
C ALA A 18 -7.74 10.43 -2.38
N ASP A 19 -8.63 11.41 -2.42
CA ASP A 19 -8.27 12.82 -2.31
C ASP A 19 -7.90 13.24 -0.89
N LYS A 20 -8.17 12.38 0.10
CA LYS A 20 -7.87 12.65 1.50
C LYS A 20 -6.63 11.95 2.01
N VAL A 21 -5.96 11.18 1.17
CA VAL A 21 -4.75 10.46 1.55
C VAL A 21 -3.61 11.43 1.73
N ASN A 22 -2.95 11.36 2.90
CA ASN A 22 -1.77 12.16 3.20
C ASN A 22 -0.58 11.23 3.32
N LEU A 23 0.32 11.29 2.33
CA LEU A 23 1.48 10.39 2.27
C LEU A 23 2.44 10.59 3.44
N SER A 24 2.52 11.81 3.97
CA SER A 24 3.37 12.08 5.13
C SER A 24 2.86 11.35 6.38
N ASP A 25 1.54 11.30 6.54
CA ASP A 25 0.93 10.56 7.66
C ASP A 25 1.18 9.05 7.50
N VAL A 26 1.04 8.53 6.28
CA VAL A 26 1.32 7.12 6.01
C VAL A 26 2.79 6.80 6.30
N GLN A 27 3.70 7.67 5.86
CA GLN A 27 5.12 7.49 6.11
C GLN A 27 5.42 7.44 7.61
N ARG A 28 4.86 8.37 8.37
CA ARG A 28 5.07 8.42 9.82
C ARG A 28 4.56 7.16 10.49
N ASP A 29 3.37 6.71 10.13
CA ASP A 29 2.71 5.59 10.79
C ASP A 29 3.33 4.25 10.40
N THR A 30 3.86 4.13 9.18
CA THR A 30 4.47 2.88 8.72
C THR A 30 5.96 2.80 9.03
N GLY A 31 6.63 3.94 9.16
CA GLY A 31 8.08 3.97 9.30
C GLY A 31 8.82 3.75 7.99
N LEU A 32 8.13 3.67 6.87
CA LEU A 32 8.75 3.52 5.55
C LEU A 32 9.26 4.87 5.04
N THR A 33 10.14 4.83 4.03
CA THR A 33 10.57 6.08 3.39
C THR A 33 9.44 6.66 2.55
N TYR A 34 9.46 7.96 2.35
CA TYR A 34 8.45 8.62 1.52
C TYR A 34 8.42 8.04 0.11
N SER A 35 9.59 7.74 -0.43
CA SER A 35 9.71 7.16 -1.76
C SER A 35 9.00 5.81 -1.86
N THR A 36 9.16 4.97 -0.84
CA THR A 36 8.51 3.65 -0.79
C THR A 36 7.00 3.81 -0.67
N VAL A 37 6.54 4.68 0.23
CA VAL A 37 5.10 4.93 0.41
C VAL A 37 4.49 5.45 -0.88
N SER A 38 5.12 6.44 -1.50
CA SER A 38 4.62 7.03 -2.74
C SER A 38 4.51 6.00 -3.85
N ARG A 39 5.52 5.14 -3.98
CA ARG A 39 5.54 4.11 -5.01
C ARG A 39 4.37 3.14 -4.86
N TRP A 40 4.10 2.69 -3.64
CA TRP A 40 3.01 1.77 -3.38
C TRP A 40 1.64 2.44 -3.56
N VAL A 41 1.47 3.64 -3.04
CA VAL A 41 0.18 4.35 -3.10
C VAL A 41 -0.15 4.80 -4.52
N LYS A 42 0.86 5.08 -5.33
CA LYS A 42 0.67 5.50 -6.72
C LYS A 42 0.75 4.33 -7.73
N ASP A 43 0.76 3.10 -7.21
CA ASP A 43 0.76 1.89 -8.03
C ASP A 43 1.93 1.81 -8.99
N ARG A 44 3.13 2.10 -8.49
CA ARG A 44 4.37 2.05 -9.27
C ARG A 44 5.33 0.98 -8.77
N VAL A 45 4.79 -0.06 -8.12
CA VAL A 45 5.58 -1.14 -7.55
C VAL A 45 5.78 -2.22 -8.60
N ASP A 46 7.03 -2.58 -8.84
CA ASP A 46 7.37 -3.71 -9.71
C ASP A 46 8.12 -4.80 -8.95
N ARG A 47 8.47 -4.55 -7.71
CA ARG A 47 9.11 -5.51 -6.81
C ARG A 47 8.45 -5.48 -5.46
N VAL A 48 8.47 -6.62 -4.78
CA VAL A 48 7.88 -6.74 -3.45
C VAL A 48 8.95 -7.23 -2.49
N ASP A 49 9.25 -6.43 -1.46
CA ASP A 49 10.09 -6.83 -0.34
C ASP A 49 9.17 -7.32 0.78
N PHE A 50 9.49 -8.48 1.35
CA PHE A 50 8.67 -9.03 2.42
C PHE A 50 8.56 -8.09 3.62
N PRO A 51 9.63 -7.43 4.11
CA PRO A 51 9.48 -6.48 5.21
C PRO A 51 8.52 -5.34 4.91
N VAL A 52 8.54 -4.81 3.68
CA VAL A 52 7.63 -3.73 3.28
C VAL A 52 6.20 -4.26 3.21
N LEU A 53 5.99 -5.42 2.61
CA LEU A 53 4.68 -6.05 2.54
C LEU A 53 4.12 -6.30 3.94
N GLU A 54 4.95 -6.81 4.83
CA GLU A 54 4.56 -7.04 6.22
C GLU A 54 4.13 -5.75 6.90
N THR A 55 4.85 -4.66 6.67
CA THR A 55 4.52 -3.36 7.22
C THR A 55 3.14 -2.90 6.74
N TRP A 56 2.85 -3.06 5.44
CA TRP A 56 1.54 -2.72 4.90
C TRP A 56 0.43 -3.58 5.51
N CYS A 57 0.68 -4.87 5.70
CA CYS A 57 -0.29 -5.76 6.35
C CYS A 57 -0.63 -5.29 7.75
N LYS A 58 0.37 -4.91 8.52
CA LYS A 58 0.16 -4.41 9.88
C LYS A 58 -0.57 -3.07 9.88
N TYR A 59 -0.15 -2.15 9.02
CA TYR A 59 -0.73 -0.81 8.97
C TYR A 59 -2.19 -0.86 8.54
N LEU A 60 -2.51 -1.67 7.55
CA LEU A 60 -3.86 -1.78 7.00
C LEU A 60 -4.70 -2.86 7.69
N ASN A 61 -4.08 -3.67 8.54
CA ASN A 61 -4.73 -4.77 9.25
C ASN A 61 -5.36 -5.77 8.28
N VAL A 62 -4.57 -6.19 7.29
CA VAL A 62 -5.01 -7.12 6.25
C VAL A 62 -3.95 -8.20 6.04
N GLN A 63 -4.29 -9.20 5.25
CA GLN A 63 -3.37 -10.26 4.84
C GLN A 63 -2.72 -9.90 3.51
N PRO A 64 -1.54 -10.50 3.19
CA PRO A 64 -0.91 -10.24 1.90
C PRO A 64 -1.82 -10.52 0.70
N GLY A 65 -2.68 -11.53 0.80
CA GLY A 65 -3.63 -11.85 -0.26
C GLY A 65 -4.70 -10.80 -0.47
N ASP A 66 -4.87 -9.87 0.49
CA ASP A 66 -5.77 -8.74 0.35
C ASP A 66 -5.10 -7.57 -0.37
N ILE A 67 -3.76 -7.57 -0.40
CA ILE A 67 -2.98 -6.48 -0.98
C ILE A 67 -2.60 -6.78 -2.43
N LEU A 68 -2.15 -8.00 -2.69
CA LEU A 68 -1.67 -8.40 -4.01
C LEU A 68 -2.57 -9.51 -4.54
N ILE A 69 -3.22 -9.24 -5.65
CA ILE A 69 -4.18 -10.16 -6.27
C ILE A 69 -3.77 -10.44 -7.70
N PHE A 70 -3.75 -11.72 -8.06
CA PHE A 70 -3.48 -12.11 -9.43
C PHE A 70 -4.81 -12.18 -10.21
N GLN A 71 -4.87 -11.48 -11.32
CA GLN A 71 -6.03 -11.48 -12.21
C GLN A 71 -5.62 -11.99 -13.59
N GLU A 72 -6.39 -12.90 -14.09
CA GLU A 72 -6.20 -13.42 -15.45
C GLU A 72 -6.86 -12.53 -16.51
#